data_a0488a87df12b7b2dd47dd4ca2877c20
#
_entry.id   a0488a87df12b7b2dd47dd4ca2877c20
#
_cell.length_a   1.000
_cell.length_b   1.000
_cell.length_c   1.000
_cell.angle_alpha   90.00
_cell.angle_beta   90.00
_cell.angle_gamma   90.00
#
_symmetry.space_group_name_H-M   'P 1'
#
loop_
_entity.id
_entity.type
_entity.pdbx_description
1 polymer ?
#
loop_
_entity_poly.entity_id
_entity_poly.type
_entity_poly.pdbx_seq_one_letter_code
_entity_poly.pdbx_strand_id
1 'polypeptide(L)'
;MRVIRTLVSLTIAAALAGPAMAQQKPKPGASRPVMYKCVDDRGKIYYSDKFTPECGQIEEMNRQGRVVKKHETVKPAVAAKPAEEEQRGRKELAERQRRDRALIATYTSEEEIDLARDRSLAIPLQAIKTAENRLAKANSQLFDLKSEANRLAGQEKAIPPYLLEEIDVKLKEIPELEDEFQEKKSYAESVRAKYEADKLRYRELKTAGK
;
A
#
# COMPACT_ATOMS: atom_id res chain seq x y z
N MET A 1 -47.74 7.59 -6.89
CA MET A 1 -48.20 8.87 -7.53
C MET A 1 -47.18 9.27 -8.59
N ARG A 2 -47.62 9.10 -9.84
CA ARG A 2 -47.51 9.96 -11.03
C ARG A 2 -46.08 10.47 -11.34
N VAL A 3 -45.33 9.83 -12.25
CA VAL A 3 -45.39 9.95 -13.74
C VAL A 3 -45.43 11.40 -14.26
N ILE A 4 -44.32 11.86 -14.86
CA ILE A 4 -44.41 12.74 -16.05
C ILE A 4 -43.19 12.37 -16.95
N ARG A 5 -43.52 11.77 -18.09
CA ARG A 5 -42.76 11.71 -19.34
C ARG A 5 -42.92 13.02 -20.06
N THR A 6 -41.87 13.60 -20.58
CA THR A 6 -41.98 14.55 -21.72
C THR A 6 -40.93 14.16 -22.77
N LEU A 7 -41.44 13.60 -23.83
CA LEU A 7 -40.82 13.46 -25.15
C LEU A 7 -40.74 14.87 -25.78
N VAL A 8 -39.58 15.27 -26.24
CA VAL A 8 -39.44 16.33 -27.26
C VAL A 8 -38.60 15.75 -28.38
N SER A 9 -39.35 15.42 -29.45
CA SER A 9 -38.80 15.15 -30.77
C SER A 9 -38.43 16.48 -31.42
N LEU A 10 -37.18 16.62 -31.87
CA LEU A 10 -36.84 17.70 -32.79
C LEU A 10 -36.02 17.10 -33.93
N THR A 11 -36.70 16.94 -35.08
CA THR A 11 -36.15 16.63 -36.39
C THR A 11 -35.44 17.87 -36.94
N ILE A 12 -34.16 17.79 -37.27
CA ILE A 12 -33.47 18.80 -38.09
C ILE A 12 -32.78 18.10 -39.25
N ALA A 13 -33.09 18.64 -40.41
CA ALA A 13 -32.77 18.17 -41.74
C ALA A 13 -31.29 18.20 -42.09
N ALA A 14 -30.94 17.32 -43.01
CA ALA A 14 -29.65 17.17 -43.66
C ALA A 14 -29.18 18.42 -44.41
N ALA A 15 -27.89 18.75 -44.21
CA ALA A 15 -27.11 19.49 -45.17
C ALA A 15 -25.79 18.74 -45.39
N LEU A 16 -25.68 18.08 -46.52
CA LEU A 16 -24.49 17.48 -47.07
C LEU A 16 -23.55 18.57 -47.55
N ALA A 17 -22.55 18.93 -46.76
CA ALA A 17 -21.36 19.63 -47.21
C ALA A 17 -20.14 18.74 -46.92
N GLY A 18 -19.69 18.06 -47.96
CA GLY A 18 -18.46 17.26 -47.90
C GLY A 18 -17.23 18.15 -47.66
N PRO A 19 -16.35 17.80 -46.72
CA PRO A 19 -15.06 18.48 -46.64
C PRO A 19 -14.18 18.05 -47.82
N ALA A 20 -13.77 19.03 -48.63
CA ALA A 20 -12.76 18.86 -49.62
C ALA A 20 -11.47 18.34 -48.94
N MET A 21 -11.09 17.15 -49.32
CA MET A 21 -9.78 16.57 -48.95
C MET A 21 -8.69 17.45 -49.60
N ALA A 22 -8.19 18.38 -48.82
CA ALA A 22 -6.97 19.09 -49.17
C ALA A 22 -5.82 18.04 -49.17
N GLN A 23 -5.45 17.57 -50.36
CA GLN A 23 -4.24 16.80 -50.57
C GLN A 23 -3.06 17.67 -50.15
N GLN A 24 -2.53 17.44 -48.95
CA GLN A 24 -1.26 18.00 -48.54
C GLN A 24 -0.18 17.40 -49.44
N LYS A 25 0.37 18.24 -50.35
CA LYS A 25 1.58 17.91 -51.08
C LYS A 25 2.67 17.54 -50.06
N PRO A 26 3.36 16.40 -50.26
CA PRO A 26 4.48 16.02 -49.39
C PRO A 26 5.53 17.12 -49.48
N LYS A 27 5.92 17.68 -48.36
CA LYS A 27 7.06 18.62 -48.27
C LYS A 27 8.29 17.91 -48.79
N PRO A 28 8.97 18.47 -49.84
CA PRO A 28 10.24 17.89 -50.31
C PRO A 28 11.32 18.20 -49.27
N GLY A 29 11.87 17.15 -48.64
CA GLY A 29 13.06 17.36 -47.84
C GLY A 29 13.26 16.54 -46.58
N ALA A 30 12.41 15.60 -46.24
CA ALA A 30 12.78 14.63 -45.22
C ALA A 30 13.56 13.49 -45.87
N SER A 31 14.85 13.68 -46.07
CA SER A 31 15.78 12.61 -46.46
C SER A 31 15.72 11.56 -45.35
N ARG A 32 15.21 10.35 -45.70
CA ARG A 32 15.23 9.23 -44.76
C ARG A 32 16.65 9.04 -44.24
N PRO A 33 16.85 8.89 -42.95
CA PRO A 33 18.16 8.61 -42.40
C PRO A 33 18.69 7.31 -43.05
N VAL A 34 19.94 7.32 -43.41
CA VAL A 34 20.58 6.18 -44.07
C VAL A 34 21.49 5.46 -43.11
N MET A 35 21.87 6.12 -42.03
CA MET A 35 22.80 5.59 -41.06
C MET A 35 22.61 6.30 -39.71
N TYR A 36 22.75 5.55 -38.63
CA TYR A 36 22.77 6.03 -37.26
C TYR A 36 24.20 5.95 -36.73
N LYS A 37 24.73 7.05 -36.22
CA LYS A 37 25.96 7.10 -35.45
C LYS A 37 25.62 7.03 -33.99
N CYS A 38 26.13 6.04 -33.30
CA CYS A 38 25.94 5.79 -31.87
C CYS A 38 27.25 6.03 -31.13
N VAL A 39 27.20 6.72 -30.01
CA VAL A 39 28.32 6.85 -29.08
C VAL A 39 27.94 6.17 -27.77
N ASP A 40 28.69 5.15 -27.35
CA ASP A 40 28.48 4.47 -26.10
C ASP A 40 28.99 5.27 -24.89
N ASP A 41 28.70 4.80 -23.68
CA ASP A 41 29.12 5.45 -22.43
C ASP A 41 30.65 5.49 -22.22
N ARG A 42 31.42 4.74 -23.06
CA ARG A 42 32.88 4.72 -23.07
C ARG A 42 33.48 5.61 -24.16
N GLY A 43 32.63 6.36 -24.87
CA GLY A 43 33.03 7.23 -25.95
C GLY A 43 33.34 6.51 -27.27
N LYS A 44 33.04 5.20 -27.39
CA LYS A 44 33.27 4.44 -28.61
C LYS A 44 32.14 4.67 -29.60
N ILE A 45 32.51 4.91 -30.86
CA ILE A 45 31.59 5.26 -31.96
C ILE A 45 31.25 4.00 -32.76
N TYR A 46 29.95 3.76 -32.96
CA TYR A 46 29.44 2.70 -33.84
C TYR A 46 28.53 3.31 -34.90
N TYR A 47 28.53 2.70 -36.09
CA TYR A 47 27.63 3.06 -37.17
C TYR A 47 26.70 1.88 -37.46
N SER A 48 25.39 2.13 -37.57
CA SER A 48 24.36 1.12 -37.83
C SER A 48 23.33 1.67 -38.81
N ASP A 49 22.73 0.78 -39.60
CA ASP A 49 21.56 1.07 -40.42
C ASP A 49 20.21 0.99 -39.64
N LYS A 50 20.28 0.51 -38.40
CA LYS A 50 19.13 0.36 -37.52
C LYS A 50 19.26 1.25 -36.30
N PHE A 51 18.13 1.82 -35.87
CA PHE A 51 18.05 2.55 -34.62
C PHE A 51 18.23 1.60 -33.44
N THR A 52 19.25 1.85 -32.60
CA THR A 52 19.56 1.03 -31.43
C THR A 52 19.37 1.89 -30.17
N PRO A 53 18.28 1.67 -29.38
CA PRO A 53 17.93 2.54 -28.24
C PRO A 53 18.90 2.45 -27.05
N GLU A 54 19.86 1.53 -27.08
CA GLU A 54 20.84 1.30 -25.99
C GLU A 54 22.04 2.26 -26.06
N CYS A 55 22.11 3.14 -27.07
CA CYS A 55 23.17 4.10 -27.25
C CYS A 55 22.97 5.37 -26.41
N GLY A 56 24.02 5.89 -25.82
CA GLY A 56 24.01 7.14 -25.02
C GLY A 56 23.68 8.40 -25.82
N GLN A 57 24.15 8.48 -27.07
CA GLN A 57 23.80 9.53 -28.04
C GLN A 57 23.65 8.91 -29.41
N ILE A 58 22.55 9.24 -30.10
CA ILE A 58 22.30 8.76 -31.47
C ILE A 58 22.16 9.97 -32.39
N GLU A 59 22.94 9.98 -33.45
CA GLU A 59 22.89 10.98 -34.54
C GLU A 59 22.43 10.29 -35.83
N GLU A 60 21.30 10.76 -36.39
CA GLU A 60 20.85 10.34 -37.73
C GLU A 60 21.65 11.07 -38.81
N MET A 61 22.19 10.32 -39.73
CA MET A 61 23.02 10.85 -40.84
C MET A 61 22.38 10.58 -42.20
N ASN A 62 22.50 11.55 -43.12
CA ASN A 62 22.08 11.37 -44.51
C ASN A 62 23.17 10.68 -45.34
N ARG A 63 22.87 10.43 -46.64
CA ARG A 63 23.82 9.82 -47.57
C ARG A 63 25.13 10.60 -47.79
N GLN A 64 25.14 11.87 -47.45
CA GLN A 64 26.32 12.75 -47.53
C GLN A 64 27.10 12.82 -46.22
N GLY A 65 26.76 11.98 -45.22
CA GLY A 65 27.43 11.98 -43.92
C GLY A 65 27.10 13.18 -43.00
N ARG A 66 26.06 13.96 -43.33
CA ARG A 66 25.63 15.10 -42.48
C ARG A 66 24.63 14.63 -41.46
N VAL A 67 24.77 15.09 -40.21
CA VAL A 67 23.82 14.87 -39.14
C VAL A 67 22.53 15.62 -39.44
N VAL A 68 21.43 14.90 -39.58
CA VAL A 68 20.10 15.43 -39.87
C VAL A 68 19.30 15.62 -38.57
N LYS A 69 19.49 14.73 -37.59
CA LYS A 69 18.80 14.78 -36.32
C LYS A 69 19.68 14.19 -35.23
N LYS A 70 19.63 14.81 -34.05
CA LYS A 70 20.23 14.26 -32.83
C LYS A 70 19.10 13.76 -31.91
N HIS A 71 19.25 12.53 -31.44
CA HIS A 71 18.41 11.98 -30.40
C HIS A 71 19.24 11.90 -29.12
N GLU A 72 18.91 12.71 -28.15
CA GLU A 72 19.33 12.43 -26.77
C GLU A 72 18.48 11.26 -26.29
N THR A 73 19.08 10.07 -26.28
CA THR A 73 18.43 8.95 -25.60
C THR A 73 18.46 9.28 -24.12
N VAL A 74 17.27 9.43 -23.55
CA VAL A 74 17.10 9.44 -22.10
C VAL A 74 17.76 8.14 -21.61
N LYS A 75 18.87 8.27 -20.86
CA LYS A 75 19.54 7.10 -20.26
C LYS A 75 18.45 6.22 -19.62
N PRO A 76 18.39 4.93 -19.94
CA PRO A 76 17.45 4.07 -19.27
C PRO A 76 17.67 4.24 -17.76
N ALA A 77 16.58 4.24 -17.00
CA ALA A 77 16.49 4.55 -15.57
C ALA A 77 17.35 3.65 -14.63
N VAL A 78 18.36 2.98 -15.16
CA VAL A 78 19.31 2.13 -14.42
C VAL A 78 20.25 2.95 -13.53
N ALA A 79 20.50 4.23 -13.87
CA ALA A 79 21.33 5.12 -13.05
C ALA A 79 20.56 5.79 -11.89
N ALA A 80 19.23 5.76 -11.91
CA ALA A 80 18.41 6.36 -10.84
C ALA A 80 18.36 5.50 -9.58
N LYS A 81 18.46 4.17 -9.69
CA LYS A 81 18.37 3.25 -8.55
C LYS A 81 19.45 3.47 -7.46
N PRO A 82 20.73 3.66 -7.78
CA PRO A 82 21.74 3.89 -6.73
C PRO A 82 21.51 5.20 -5.97
N ALA A 83 21.09 6.27 -6.67
CA ALA A 83 20.83 7.57 -6.06
C ALA A 83 19.58 7.54 -5.16
N GLU A 84 18.54 6.79 -5.53
CA GLU A 84 17.33 6.62 -4.73
C GLU A 84 17.60 5.74 -3.48
N GLU A 85 18.43 4.72 -3.61
CA GLU A 85 18.86 3.87 -2.48
C GLU A 85 19.73 4.67 -1.51
N GLU A 86 20.64 5.48 -1.99
CA GLU A 86 21.45 6.36 -1.16
C GLU A 86 20.61 7.42 -0.45
N GLN A 87 19.63 8.01 -1.13
CA GLN A 87 18.70 8.96 -0.52
C GLN A 87 17.81 8.29 0.54
N ARG A 88 17.34 7.07 0.29
CA ARG A 88 16.59 6.27 1.30
C ARG A 88 17.47 6.00 2.51
N GLY A 89 18.68 5.52 2.32
CA GLY A 89 19.62 5.26 3.41
C GLY A 89 19.91 6.51 4.25
N ARG A 90 20.11 7.67 3.61
CA ARG A 90 20.31 8.95 4.32
C ARG A 90 19.07 9.36 5.13
N LYS A 91 17.87 9.20 4.58
CA LYS A 91 16.61 9.49 5.29
C LYS A 91 16.42 8.56 6.48
N GLU A 92 16.61 7.26 6.30
CA GLU A 92 16.51 6.27 7.37
C GLU A 92 17.50 6.55 8.52
N LEU A 93 18.75 6.90 8.16
CA LEU A 93 19.76 7.27 9.15
C LEU A 93 19.36 8.52 9.91
N ALA A 94 18.89 9.56 9.22
CA ALA A 94 18.44 10.80 9.85
C ALA A 94 17.23 10.57 10.76
N GLU A 95 16.27 9.74 10.35
CA GLU A 95 15.13 9.36 11.17
C GLU A 95 15.54 8.56 12.41
N ARG A 96 16.48 7.62 12.26
CA ARG A 96 17.05 6.88 13.40
C ARG A 96 17.70 7.81 14.40
N GLN A 97 18.56 8.70 13.94
CA GLN A 97 19.21 9.70 14.80
C GLN A 97 18.21 10.64 15.48
N ARG A 98 17.13 11.00 14.79
CA ARG A 98 16.05 11.81 15.39
C ARG A 98 15.33 11.03 16.49
N ARG A 99 14.99 9.75 16.25
CA ARG A 99 14.38 8.89 17.27
C ARG A 99 15.30 8.69 18.47
N ASP A 100 16.58 8.43 18.25
CA ASP A 100 17.58 8.24 19.31
C ASP A 100 17.69 9.50 20.20
N ARG A 101 17.75 10.68 19.58
CA ARG A 101 17.77 11.96 20.32
C ARG A 101 16.49 12.18 21.12
N ALA A 102 15.33 11.89 20.52
CA ALA A 102 14.05 12.00 21.20
C ALA A 102 13.97 11.05 22.40
N LEU A 103 14.45 9.80 22.25
CA LEU A 103 14.46 8.80 23.32
C LEU A 103 15.28 9.27 24.53
N ILE A 104 16.50 9.74 24.30
CA ILE A 104 17.39 10.25 25.38
C ILE A 104 16.85 11.55 26.00
N ALA A 105 16.17 12.39 25.22
CA ALA A 105 15.59 13.63 25.73
C ALA A 105 14.29 13.40 26.52
N THR A 106 13.55 12.30 26.20
CA THR A 106 12.27 12.00 26.84
C THR A 106 12.43 11.26 28.16
N TYR A 107 13.41 10.34 28.23
CA TYR A 107 13.59 9.48 29.40
C TYR A 107 14.96 9.70 30.05
N THR A 108 14.95 9.77 31.37
CA THR A 108 16.17 9.93 32.18
C THR A 108 16.70 8.58 32.66
N SER A 109 15.83 7.56 32.78
CA SER A 109 16.15 6.21 33.23
C SER A 109 15.30 5.13 32.51
N GLU A 110 15.72 3.87 32.68
CA GLU A 110 14.98 2.71 32.15
C GLU A 110 13.63 2.54 32.87
N GLU A 111 13.57 2.87 34.15
CA GLU A 111 12.34 2.82 34.97
C GLU A 111 11.27 3.78 34.44
N GLU A 112 11.66 4.93 33.92
CA GLU A 112 10.71 5.85 33.28
C GLU A 112 10.11 5.28 32.01
N ILE A 113 10.89 4.51 31.23
CA ILE A 113 10.38 3.79 30.06
C ILE A 113 9.37 2.72 30.48
N ASP A 114 9.66 1.97 31.56
CA ASP A 114 8.73 0.98 32.11
C ASP A 114 7.44 1.62 32.59
N LEU A 115 7.52 2.75 33.30
CA LEU A 115 6.34 3.51 33.72
C LEU A 115 5.51 4.03 32.53
N ALA A 116 6.17 4.50 31.49
CA ALA A 116 5.50 4.94 30.27
C ALA A 116 4.82 3.78 29.54
N ARG A 117 5.46 2.60 29.49
CA ARG A 117 4.87 1.37 28.99
C ARG A 117 3.59 1.01 29.76
N ASP A 118 3.68 0.98 31.07
CA ASP A 118 2.56 0.55 31.93
C ASP A 118 1.37 1.50 31.82
N ARG A 119 1.63 2.81 31.73
CA ARG A 119 0.58 3.80 31.42
C ARG A 119 -0.05 3.58 30.05
N SER A 120 0.78 3.29 29.04
CA SER A 120 0.31 3.04 27.67
C SER A 120 -0.47 1.73 27.54
N LEU A 121 -0.20 0.76 28.40
CA LEU A 121 -0.90 -0.54 28.45
C LEU A 121 -2.19 -0.50 29.25
N ALA A 122 -2.42 0.50 30.10
CA ALA A 122 -3.59 0.52 30.98
C ALA A 122 -4.92 0.39 30.23
N ILE A 123 -5.11 1.17 29.14
CA ILE A 123 -6.31 1.12 28.31
C ILE A 123 -6.39 -0.16 27.49
N PRO A 124 -5.35 -0.59 26.75
CA PRO A 124 -5.33 -1.87 26.04
C PRO A 124 -5.66 -3.07 26.94
N LEU A 125 -5.10 -3.16 28.14
CA LEU A 125 -5.36 -4.26 29.06
C LEU A 125 -6.82 -4.28 29.54
N GLN A 126 -7.42 -3.10 29.77
CA GLN A 126 -8.83 -3.02 30.09
C GLN A 126 -9.71 -3.42 28.90
N ALA A 127 -9.31 -3.07 27.67
CA ALA A 127 -10.02 -3.49 26.45
C ALA A 127 -9.97 -5.01 26.26
N ILE A 128 -8.81 -5.64 26.50
CA ILE A 128 -8.66 -7.11 26.48
C ILE A 128 -9.62 -7.77 27.48
N LYS A 129 -9.63 -7.29 28.72
CA LYS A 129 -10.52 -7.84 29.75
C LYS A 129 -12.00 -7.71 29.39
N THR A 130 -12.37 -6.60 28.76
CA THR A 130 -13.74 -6.38 28.29
C THR A 130 -14.10 -7.35 27.15
N ALA A 131 -13.21 -7.53 26.16
CA ALA A 131 -13.41 -8.47 25.06
C ALA A 131 -13.48 -9.93 25.57
N GLU A 132 -12.60 -10.32 26.51
CA GLU A 132 -12.59 -11.62 27.15
C GLU A 132 -13.93 -11.91 27.87
N ASN A 133 -14.43 -10.95 28.63
CA ASN A 133 -15.71 -11.10 29.33
C ASN A 133 -16.89 -11.24 28.35
N ARG A 134 -16.89 -10.52 27.24
CA ARG A 134 -17.92 -10.62 26.19
C ARG A 134 -17.88 -12.00 25.54
N LEU A 135 -16.70 -12.48 25.18
CA LEU A 135 -16.48 -13.79 24.58
C LEU A 135 -16.91 -14.90 25.54
N ALA A 136 -16.51 -14.83 26.81
CA ALA A 136 -16.91 -15.80 27.83
C ALA A 136 -18.44 -15.84 28.02
N LYS A 137 -19.10 -14.67 28.03
CA LYS A 137 -20.56 -14.58 28.12
C LYS A 137 -21.25 -15.20 26.90
N ALA A 138 -20.77 -14.93 25.68
CA ALA A 138 -21.32 -15.50 24.45
C ALA A 138 -21.20 -17.03 24.44
N ASN A 139 -20.03 -17.55 24.83
CA ASN A 139 -19.81 -19.00 24.96
C ASN A 139 -20.73 -19.65 26.01
N SER A 140 -20.91 -19.02 27.17
CA SER A 140 -21.85 -19.50 28.19
C SER A 140 -23.28 -19.53 27.66
N GLN A 141 -23.74 -18.48 26.99
CA GLN A 141 -25.06 -18.43 26.37
C GLN A 141 -25.25 -19.53 25.32
N LEU A 142 -24.25 -19.74 24.44
CA LEU A 142 -24.30 -20.84 23.48
C LEU A 142 -24.40 -22.22 24.15
N PHE A 143 -23.64 -22.40 25.22
CA PHE A 143 -23.71 -23.66 26.01
C PHE A 143 -25.12 -23.89 26.59
N ASP A 144 -25.72 -22.85 27.17
CA ASP A 144 -27.08 -22.94 27.77
C ASP A 144 -28.13 -23.25 26.69
N LEU A 145 -28.07 -22.54 25.53
CA LEU A 145 -28.99 -22.78 24.43
C LEU A 145 -28.86 -24.19 23.85
N LYS A 146 -27.63 -24.71 23.67
CA LYS A 146 -27.38 -26.08 23.22
C LYS A 146 -27.85 -27.12 24.25
N SER A 147 -27.67 -26.85 25.54
CA SER A 147 -28.11 -27.72 26.61
C SER A 147 -29.63 -27.83 26.63
N GLU A 148 -30.35 -26.72 26.43
CA GLU A 148 -31.81 -26.73 26.33
C GLU A 148 -32.30 -27.46 25.07
N ALA A 149 -31.65 -27.26 23.92
CA ALA A 149 -31.98 -27.99 22.70
C ALA A 149 -31.80 -29.51 22.89
N ASN A 150 -30.69 -29.92 23.50
CA ASN A 150 -30.43 -31.35 23.80
C ASN A 150 -31.44 -31.93 24.80
N ARG A 151 -31.83 -31.15 25.79
CA ARG A 151 -32.86 -31.57 26.77
C ARG A 151 -34.21 -31.83 26.10
N LEU A 152 -34.63 -30.94 25.18
CA LEU A 152 -35.87 -31.12 24.43
C LEU A 152 -35.81 -32.34 23.52
N ALA A 153 -34.70 -32.50 22.77
CA ALA A 153 -34.46 -33.65 21.91
C ALA A 153 -34.50 -34.98 22.69
N GLY A 154 -33.88 -35.03 23.89
CA GLY A 154 -33.91 -36.19 24.76
C GLY A 154 -35.31 -36.54 25.34
N GLN A 155 -36.24 -35.58 25.27
CA GLN A 155 -37.65 -35.78 25.61
C GLN A 155 -38.54 -36.07 24.39
N GLU A 156 -37.95 -36.31 23.24
CA GLU A 156 -38.64 -36.48 21.93
C GLU A 156 -39.57 -35.29 21.58
N LYS A 157 -39.27 -34.10 22.12
CA LYS A 157 -40.00 -32.87 21.83
C LYS A 157 -39.35 -32.12 20.66
N ALA A 158 -40.21 -31.50 19.84
CA ALA A 158 -39.71 -30.64 18.76
C ALA A 158 -38.94 -29.46 19.35
N ILE A 159 -37.75 -29.19 18.78
CA ILE A 159 -36.94 -28.02 19.14
C ILE A 159 -37.61 -26.77 18.54
N PRO A 160 -37.94 -25.75 19.30
CA PRO A 160 -38.57 -24.54 18.79
C PRO A 160 -37.63 -23.81 17.78
N PRO A 161 -38.16 -23.28 16.67
CA PRO A 161 -37.36 -22.61 15.65
C PRO A 161 -36.52 -21.43 16.21
N TYR A 162 -37.06 -20.65 17.15
CA TYR A 162 -36.33 -19.54 17.76
C TYR A 162 -35.04 -19.99 18.46
N LEU A 163 -35.07 -21.19 19.09
CA LEU A 163 -33.89 -21.71 19.81
C LEU A 163 -32.77 -22.08 18.84
N LEU A 164 -33.10 -22.61 17.65
CA LEU A 164 -32.15 -22.90 16.60
C LEU A 164 -31.58 -21.61 16.01
N GLU A 165 -32.42 -20.59 15.83
CA GLU A 165 -32.00 -19.27 15.35
C GLU A 165 -31.04 -18.59 16.34
N GLU A 166 -31.33 -18.61 17.63
CA GLU A 166 -30.45 -18.07 18.66
C GLU A 166 -29.11 -18.81 18.72
N ILE A 167 -29.09 -20.12 18.57
CA ILE A 167 -27.85 -20.91 18.45
C ILE A 167 -27.05 -20.47 17.24
N ASP A 168 -27.67 -20.32 16.05
CA ASP A 168 -27.02 -19.90 14.83
C ASP A 168 -26.43 -18.47 14.96
N VAL A 169 -27.16 -17.55 15.56
CA VAL A 169 -26.67 -16.20 15.88
C VAL A 169 -25.41 -16.26 16.76
N LYS A 170 -25.41 -17.06 17.82
CA LYS A 170 -24.26 -17.19 18.71
C LYS A 170 -23.06 -17.86 18.02
N LEU A 171 -23.31 -18.84 17.15
CA LEU A 171 -22.26 -19.49 16.38
C LEU A 171 -21.57 -18.52 15.39
N LYS A 172 -22.27 -17.49 14.93
CA LYS A 172 -21.70 -16.43 14.07
C LYS A 172 -21.03 -15.33 14.89
N GLU A 173 -21.61 -14.96 16.05
CA GLU A 173 -21.09 -13.91 16.93
C GLU A 173 -19.73 -14.30 17.57
N ILE A 174 -19.59 -15.56 18.00
CA ILE A 174 -18.41 -16.00 18.75
C ILE A 174 -17.11 -15.81 17.97
N PRO A 175 -16.98 -16.22 16.69
CA PRO A 175 -15.76 -15.99 15.91
C PRO A 175 -15.40 -14.51 15.80
N GLU A 176 -16.38 -13.62 15.62
CA GLU A 176 -16.14 -12.18 15.57
C GLU A 176 -15.59 -11.64 16.90
N LEU A 177 -16.11 -12.14 18.03
CA LEU A 177 -15.60 -11.79 19.35
C LEU A 177 -14.20 -12.38 19.62
N GLU A 178 -13.89 -13.57 19.09
CA GLU A 178 -12.56 -14.16 19.16
C GLU A 178 -11.55 -13.32 18.37
N ASP A 179 -11.90 -12.89 17.18
CA ASP A 179 -11.07 -12.03 16.36
C ASP A 179 -10.83 -10.67 17.05
N GLU A 180 -11.90 -10.05 17.60
CA GLU A 180 -11.77 -8.82 18.38
C GLU A 180 -10.81 -9.00 19.58
N PHE A 181 -10.95 -10.10 20.31
CA PHE A 181 -10.11 -10.40 21.46
C PHE A 181 -8.62 -10.57 21.05
N GLN A 182 -8.35 -11.29 19.96
CA GLN A 182 -7.00 -11.49 19.45
C GLN A 182 -6.39 -10.18 18.94
N GLU A 183 -7.18 -9.33 18.28
CA GLU A 183 -6.72 -8.01 17.84
C GLU A 183 -6.28 -7.16 19.04
N LYS A 184 -7.07 -7.09 20.12
CA LYS A 184 -6.70 -6.33 21.33
C LYS A 184 -5.44 -6.88 22.00
N LYS A 185 -5.29 -8.22 22.05
CA LYS A 185 -4.06 -8.87 22.56
C LYS A 185 -2.84 -8.49 21.71
N SER A 186 -2.94 -8.66 20.41
CA SER A 186 -1.86 -8.34 19.46
C SER A 186 -1.44 -6.86 19.58
N TYR A 187 -2.40 -5.95 19.70
CA TYR A 187 -2.11 -4.54 19.95
C TYR A 187 -1.32 -4.32 21.26
N ALA A 188 -1.76 -4.90 22.37
CA ALA A 188 -1.05 -4.77 23.63
C ALA A 188 0.36 -5.36 23.58
N GLU A 189 0.56 -6.47 22.87
CA GLU A 189 1.88 -7.07 22.64
C GLU A 189 2.76 -6.15 21.80
N SER A 190 2.22 -5.52 20.76
CA SER A 190 2.97 -4.55 19.96
C SER A 190 3.43 -3.35 20.76
N VAL A 191 2.59 -2.86 21.69
CA VAL A 191 2.96 -1.79 22.63
C VAL A 191 4.09 -2.24 23.55
N ARG A 192 4.02 -3.44 24.13
CA ARG A 192 5.10 -4.00 24.95
C ARG A 192 6.41 -4.11 24.17
N ALA A 193 6.36 -4.72 22.99
CA ALA A 193 7.54 -4.90 22.14
C ALA A 193 8.20 -3.56 21.78
N LYS A 194 7.40 -2.53 21.49
CA LYS A 194 7.90 -1.19 21.24
C LYS A 194 8.70 -0.64 22.43
N TYR A 195 8.15 -0.68 23.63
CA TYR A 195 8.83 -0.13 24.82
C TYR A 195 10.06 -0.97 25.22
N GLU A 196 10.04 -2.29 25.03
CA GLU A 196 11.23 -3.12 25.23
C GLU A 196 12.33 -2.78 24.22
N ALA A 197 11.99 -2.54 22.96
CA ALA A 197 12.94 -2.07 21.96
C ALA A 197 13.50 -0.68 22.30
N ASP A 198 12.65 0.24 22.74
CA ASP A 198 13.04 1.58 23.18
C ASP A 198 14.00 1.50 24.40
N LYS A 199 13.70 0.64 25.37
CA LYS A 199 14.53 0.40 26.56
C LYS A 199 15.91 -0.18 26.20
N LEU A 200 15.94 -1.17 25.31
CA LEU A 200 17.20 -1.73 24.81
C LEU A 200 18.03 -0.65 24.10
N ARG A 201 17.38 0.14 23.22
CA ARG A 201 18.04 1.21 22.49
C ARG A 201 18.57 2.32 23.41
N TYR A 202 17.79 2.70 24.42
CA TYR A 202 18.19 3.67 25.45
C TYR A 202 19.48 3.21 26.15
N ARG A 203 19.57 1.93 26.55
CA ARG A 203 20.75 1.34 27.18
C ARG A 203 21.98 1.40 26.29
N GLU A 204 21.83 1.05 25.00
CA GLU A 204 22.91 1.15 24.01
C GLU A 204 23.43 2.59 23.89
N LEU A 205 22.53 3.57 23.78
CA LEU A 205 22.90 4.97 23.63
C LEU A 205 23.61 5.53 24.89
N LYS A 206 23.18 5.13 26.08
CA LYS A 206 23.83 5.50 27.36
C LYS A 206 25.21 4.88 27.53
N THR A 207 25.43 3.65 27.04
CA THR A 207 26.75 3.01 27.08
C THR A 207 27.69 3.58 26.03
N ALA A 208 27.20 3.92 24.82
CA ALA A 208 28.01 4.52 23.75
C ALA A 208 28.41 5.98 24.03
N GLY A 209 27.70 6.69 24.92
CA GLY A 209 27.98 8.07 25.30
C GLY A 209 28.91 8.22 26.52
N LYS A 210 29.42 7.11 27.05
CA LYS A 210 30.48 7.09 28.08
C LYS A 210 31.85 6.86 27.47
#